data_736d32357bc637ee528291d2f3f76795
#
_entry.id   736d32357bc637ee528291d2f3f76795
#
_cell.length_a   1.000
_cell.length_b   1.000
_cell.length_c   1.000
_cell.angle_alpha   90.00
_cell.angle_beta   90.00
_cell.angle_gamma   90.00
#
_symmetry.space_group_name_H-M   'P 1'
#
loop_
_entity.id
_entity.type
_entity.pdbx_description
1 polymer ?
#
loop_
_entity_poly.entity_id
_entity_poly.type
_entity_poly.pdbx_seq_one_letter_code
_entity_poly.pdbx_strand_id
1 'polypeptide(L)'
;MAVRIGISGWRYPPWRGVFYPLGLPQAQELHYASRRLESVEINGSFYSLQRPSSYRRWHAETPDDFVFAVKGGRFITHNKKLRDCATPLANFFASGVLALDEKLGPILWQLPPQLRFDPARLEQFFALLPRTTAAAAALARRHDRRLRHGAHVDVRLDRPLRHALEVRHETFHDPAFLRLLEDAGIALCIADSAGRFPYLEAVTADFVYVRLHGNKRLYVSGYDGTALDAWAARIEGWRAARRDVYVYFDNDVKVRAPFDALNLAARLGKGVRVRFPLAARQAAEAARGVETPRAAGDDRWRFTARARPRTRRGPRSGSPRSRARAGPRTRARRSRARGGPASSPRR
;
A
#
# COMPACT_ATOMS: atom_id res chain seq x y z
N MET A 1 -5.47 9.72 23.73
CA MET A 1 -5.59 9.59 22.27
C MET A 1 -4.23 9.74 21.64
N ALA A 2 -3.85 8.81 20.78
CA ALA A 2 -2.53 8.79 20.15
C ALA A 2 -2.57 9.61 18.84
N VAL A 3 -1.56 10.47 18.65
CA VAL A 3 -1.27 11.06 17.34
C VAL A 3 0.00 10.40 16.82
N ARG A 4 -0.05 9.76 15.67
CA ARG A 4 1.07 9.06 15.04
C ARG A 4 1.42 9.75 13.72
N ILE A 5 2.61 10.34 13.65
CA ILE A 5 3.10 11.03 12.46
C ILE A 5 4.24 10.22 11.87
N GLY A 6 4.16 9.99 10.57
CA GLY A 6 5.12 9.15 9.88
C GLY A 6 5.22 9.43 8.39
N ILE A 7 5.79 8.48 7.69
CA ILE A 7 6.08 8.52 6.26
C ILE A 7 5.52 7.30 5.54
N SER A 8 5.24 7.44 4.27
CA SER A 8 4.81 6.36 3.38
C SER A 8 6.02 5.64 2.79
N GLY A 9 6.43 4.54 3.43
CA GLY A 9 7.65 3.82 3.08
C GLY A 9 8.90 4.46 3.67
N TRP A 10 10.04 3.76 3.55
CA TRP A 10 11.32 4.23 4.12
C TRP A 10 12.53 3.91 3.24
N ARG A 11 12.37 3.18 2.14
CA ARG A 11 13.48 2.74 1.26
C ARG A 11 13.52 3.55 -0.01
N TYR A 12 14.07 4.74 0.08
CA TYR A 12 14.21 5.65 -1.05
C TYR A 12 15.68 6.01 -1.29
N PRO A 13 16.29 5.59 -2.42
CA PRO A 13 17.69 5.92 -2.72
C PRO A 13 18.05 7.40 -2.57
N PRO A 14 17.18 8.36 -3.00
CA PRO A 14 17.48 9.80 -2.85
C PRO A 14 17.54 10.28 -1.39
N TRP A 15 17.08 9.50 -0.42
CA TRP A 15 17.12 9.89 1.00
C TRP A 15 18.48 9.65 1.64
N ARG A 16 19.37 8.87 1.00
CA ARG A 16 20.72 8.56 1.48
C ARG A 16 21.61 9.77 1.34
N GLY A 17 22.31 10.12 2.41
CA GLY A 17 23.09 11.37 2.50
C GLY A 17 22.27 12.64 2.75
N VAL A 18 20.91 12.54 2.81
CA VAL A 18 20.00 13.67 3.07
C VAL A 18 19.24 13.45 4.38
N PHE A 19 18.29 12.52 4.40
CA PHE A 19 17.60 12.11 5.62
C PHE A 19 18.38 11.02 6.35
N TYR A 20 18.86 10.01 5.66
CA TYR A 20 19.77 9.01 6.20
C TYR A 20 21.21 9.51 6.17
N PRO A 21 22.00 9.28 7.23
CA PRO A 21 23.43 9.61 7.20
C PRO A 21 24.13 8.98 6.01
N LEU A 22 25.14 9.67 5.50
CA LEU A 22 26.01 9.11 4.47
C LEU A 22 26.65 7.82 5.00
N GLY A 23 26.63 6.76 4.19
CA GLY A 23 27.19 5.46 4.56
C GLY A 23 26.30 4.59 5.42
N LEU A 24 25.09 5.04 5.83
CA LEU A 24 24.16 4.18 6.57
C LEU A 24 23.76 2.97 5.71
N PRO A 25 23.99 1.73 6.17
CA PRO A 25 23.55 0.54 5.45
C PRO A 25 22.02 0.54 5.24
N GLN A 26 21.57 0.12 4.07
CA GLN A 26 20.14 0.06 3.75
C GLN A 26 19.33 -0.77 4.76
N ALA A 27 19.93 -1.81 5.34
CA ALA A 27 19.30 -2.63 6.36
C ALA A 27 18.97 -1.85 7.63
N GLN A 28 19.65 -0.74 7.90
CA GLN A 28 19.45 0.11 9.08
C GLN A 28 18.54 1.31 8.83
N GLU A 29 18.03 1.50 7.60
CA GLU A 29 17.18 2.66 7.26
C GLU A 29 15.89 2.69 8.11
N LEU A 30 15.23 1.54 8.34
CA LEU A 30 14.05 1.45 9.20
C LEU A 30 14.40 1.72 10.67
N HIS A 31 15.49 1.15 11.15
CA HIS A 31 15.99 1.41 12.50
C HIS A 31 16.23 2.91 12.73
N TYR A 32 16.85 3.59 11.76
CA TYR A 32 17.09 5.03 11.82
C TYR A 32 15.78 5.85 11.80
N ALA A 33 14.87 5.54 10.86
CA ALA A 33 13.61 6.26 10.70
C ALA A 33 12.70 6.11 11.91
N SER A 34 12.58 4.89 12.46
CA SER A 34 11.69 4.57 13.58
C SER A 34 12.09 5.21 14.93
N ARG A 35 13.32 5.69 15.05
CA ARG A 35 13.77 6.45 16.22
C ARG A 35 13.58 7.95 16.10
N ARG A 36 13.05 8.40 14.97
CA ARG A 36 12.77 9.81 14.67
C ARG A 36 11.30 10.08 14.40
N LEU A 37 10.61 9.04 13.98
CA LEU A 37 9.18 9.04 13.67
C LEU A 37 8.48 7.99 14.53
N GLU A 38 7.19 8.14 14.74
CA GLU A 38 6.39 7.25 15.59
C GLU A 38 5.67 6.15 14.79
N SER A 39 5.63 6.31 13.47
CA SER A 39 4.93 5.40 12.58
C SER A 39 5.51 5.41 11.16
N VAL A 40 5.26 4.32 10.44
CA VAL A 40 5.52 4.20 8.99
C VAL A 40 4.36 3.45 8.34
N GLU A 41 3.94 3.91 7.17
CA GLU A 41 3.03 3.17 6.29
C GLU A 41 3.84 2.21 5.41
N ILE A 42 3.60 0.92 5.52
CA ILE A 42 4.27 -0.10 4.70
C ILE A 42 3.67 -0.09 3.29
N ASN A 43 4.40 0.46 2.32
CA ASN A 43 4.00 0.50 0.92
C ASN A 43 4.41 -0.74 0.11
N GLY A 44 5.42 -1.49 0.57
CA GLY A 44 5.89 -2.70 -0.12
C GLY A 44 4.78 -3.75 -0.31
N SER A 45 3.86 -3.86 0.65
CA SER A 45 2.70 -4.76 0.61
C SER A 45 1.70 -4.44 -0.51
N PHE A 46 1.67 -3.21 -0.99
CA PHE A 46 0.84 -2.81 -2.12
C PHE A 46 1.28 -3.46 -3.43
N TYR A 47 2.58 -3.55 -3.67
CA TYR A 47 3.15 -4.07 -4.93
C TYR A 47 3.25 -5.60 -4.96
N SER A 48 3.53 -6.22 -3.82
CA SER A 48 3.64 -7.68 -3.70
C SER A 48 3.38 -8.14 -2.27
N LEU A 49 2.91 -9.38 -2.13
CA LEU A 49 2.83 -10.03 -0.82
C LEU A 49 4.25 -10.11 -0.24
N GLN A 50 4.41 -9.60 0.97
CA GLN A 50 5.66 -9.66 1.69
C GLN A 50 5.82 -11.04 2.35
N ARG A 51 6.96 -11.28 3.00
CA ARG A 51 7.22 -12.55 3.73
C ARG A 51 6.97 -12.36 5.21
N PRO A 52 6.50 -13.38 5.94
CA PRO A 52 6.37 -13.31 7.40
C PRO A 52 7.67 -12.92 8.10
N SER A 53 8.82 -13.39 7.59
CA SER A 53 10.14 -13.01 8.11
C SER A 53 10.45 -11.51 7.97
N SER A 54 9.93 -10.85 6.94
CA SER A 54 10.09 -9.40 6.77
C SER A 54 9.32 -8.63 7.84
N TYR A 55 8.06 -9.00 8.09
CA TYR A 55 7.23 -8.35 9.11
C TYR A 55 7.80 -8.59 10.52
N ARG A 56 8.22 -9.81 10.85
CA ARG A 56 8.90 -10.10 12.13
C ARG A 56 10.16 -9.26 12.30
N ARG A 57 10.97 -9.11 11.26
CA ARG A 57 12.15 -8.26 11.31
C ARG A 57 11.79 -6.80 11.53
N TRP A 58 10.82 -6.24 10.81
CA TRP A 58 10.37 -4.86 11.01
C TRP A 58 9.83 -4.62 12.42
N HIS A 59 9.10 -5.58 12.95
CA HIS A 59 8.65 -5.56 14.34
C HIS A 59 9.85 -5.48 15.30
N ALA A 60 10.84 -6.33 15.14
CA ALA A 60 12.01 -6.39 16.02
C ALA A 60 12.96 -5.18 15.89
N GLU A 61 13.05 -4.57 14.71
CA GLU A 61 13.94 -3.43 14.44
C GLU A 61 13.44 -2.09 15.00
N THR A 62 12.17 -1.99 15.38
CA THR A 62 11.51 -0.74 15.78
C THR A 62 11.26 -0.66 17.28
N PRO A 63 11.14 0.55 17.88
CA PRO A 63 10.76 0.70 19.29
C PRO A 63 9.43 0.04 19.63
N ASP A 64 9.22 -0.30 20.91
CA ASP A 64 8.03 -1.03 21.37
C ASP A 64 6.73 -0.27 21.15
N ASP A 65 6.75 1.05 21.22
CA ASP A 65 5.62 1.95 21.00
C ASP A 65 5.40 2.32 19.51
N PHE A 66 6.23 1.77 18.61
CA PHE A 66 6.16 2.06 17.18
C PHE A 66 4.96 1.37 16.52
N VAL A 67 4.29 2.07 15.59
CA VAL A 67 3.12 1.53 14.89
C VAL A 67 3.35 1.51 13.38
N PHE A 68 2.93 0.44 12.73
CA PHE A 68 2.91 0.32 11.28
C PHE A 68 1.49 0.40 10.75
N ALA A 69 1.20 1.36 9.87
CA ALA A 69 0.08 1.18 8.95
C ALA A 69 0.50 0.27 7.80
N VAL A 70 -0.44 -0.47 7.23
CA VAL A 70 -0.14 -1.40 6.13
C VAL A 70 -1.02 -1.08 4.93
N LYS A 71 -0.42 -0.76 3.79
CA LYS A 71 -1.17 -0.52 2.56
C LYS A 71 -1.58 -1.84 1.92
N GLY A 72 -2.88 -2.02 1.74
CA GLY A 72 -3.48 -3.21 1.11
C GLY A 72 -3.01 -3.41 -0.32
N GLY A 73 -2.93 -4.68 -0.75
CA GLY A 73 -2.35 -5.05 -2.03
C GLY A 73 -3.08 -4.47 -3.24
N ARG A 74 -2.32 -3.97 -4.24
CA ARG A 74 -2.87 -3.45 -5.50
C ARG A 74 -3.69 -4.50 -6.27
N PHE A 75 -3.40 -5.77 -6.06
CA PHE A 75 -4.19 -6.84 -6.67
C PHE A 75 -5.65 -6.79 -6.23
N ILE A 76 -5.93 -6.47 -4.96
CA ILE A 76 -7.26 -6.30 -4.40
C ILE A 76 -7.91 -5.03 -4.94
N THR A 77 -7.24 -3.89 -4.78
CA THR A 77 -7.82 -2.58 -5.04
C THR A 77 -7.83 -2.18 -6.51
N HIS A 78 -6.76 -2.47 -7.26
CA HIS A 78 -6.58 -2.02 -8.65
C HIS A 78 -6.92 -3.10 -9.67
N ASN A 79 -6.44 -4.34 -9.48
CA ASN A 79 -6.69 -5.40 -10.45
C ASN A 79 -8.09 -5.99 -10.30
N LYS A 80 -8.47 -6.42 -9.09
CA LYS A 80 -9.80 -6.96 -8.78
C LYS A 80 -10.86 -5.88 -8.64
N LYS A 81 -10.45 -4.62 -8.39
CA LYS A 81 -11.36 -3.50 -8.16
C LYS A 81 -12.42 -3.84 -7.11
N LEU A 82 -11.96 -4.47 -6.01
CA LEU A 82 -12.74 -4.92 -4.85
C LEU A 82 -13.70 -6.09 -5.12
N ARG A 83 -13.68 -6.74 -6.29
CA ARG A 83 -14.54 -7.91 -6.60
C ARG A 83 -13.82 -9.21 -6.27
N ASP A 84 -14.56 -10.22 -5.78
CA ASP A 84 -14.03 -11.56 -5.46
C ASP A 84 -12.75 -11.52 -4.64
N CYS A 85 -12.78 -10.78 -3.53
CA CYS A 85 -11.58 -10.48 -2.74
C CYS A 85 -11.35 -11.41 -1.56
N ALA A 86 -12.20 -12.42 -1.32
CA ALA A 86 -12.04 -13.32 -0.17
C ALA A 86 -10.67 -14.03 -0.14
N THR A 87 -10.28 -14.72 -1.19
CA THR A 87 -8.95 -15.36 -1.27
C THR A 87 -7.79 -14.35 -1.35
N PRO A 88 -7.86 -13.26 -2.15
CA PRO A 88 -6.84 -12.21 -2.08
C PRO A 88 -6.63 -11.59 -0.70
N LEU A 89 -7.69 -11.37 0.08
CA LEU A 89 -7.60 -10.89 1.46
C LEU A 89 -6.97 -11.95 2.37
N ALA A 90 -7.36 -13.22 2.24
CA ALA A 90 -6.75 -14.32 2.97
C ALA A 90 -5.23 -14.38 2.73
N ASN A 91 -4.80 -14.29 1.48
CA ASN A 91 -3.39 -14.26 1.11
C ASN A 91 -2.66 -13.02 1.67
N PHE A 92 -3.31 -11.86 1.66
CA PHE A 92 -2.75 -10.63 2.20
C PHE A 92 -2.49 -10.76 3.71
N PHE A 93 -3.46 -11.20 4.50
CA PHE A 93 -3.28 -11.38 5.93
C PHE A 93 -2.29 -12.51 6.26
N ALA A 94 -2.35 -13.62 5.54
CA ALA A 94 -1.43 -14.75 5.72
C ALA A 94 0.02 -14.43 5.30
N SER A 95 0.25 -13.37 4.49
CA SER A 95 1.61 -12.98 4.05
C SER A 95 2.51 -12.49 5.18
N GLY A 96 1.97 -12.35 6.38
CA GLY A 96 2.71 -11.97 7.59
C GLY A 96 2.30 -10.64 8.20
N VAL A 97 1.25 -9.98 7.70
CA VAL A 97 0.73 -8.72 8.26
C VAL A 97 0.48 -8.86 9.78
N LEU A 98 -0.07 -10.01 10.19
CA LEU A 98 -0.36 -10.32 11.60
C LEU A 98 0.91 -10.50 12.46
N ALA A 99 2.07 -10.74 11.85
CA ALA A 99 3.34 -10.83 12.59
C ALA A 99 3.89 -9.46 13.05
N LEU A 100 3.21 -8.37 12.74
CA LEU A 100 3.45 -7.06 13.37
C LEU A 100 2.86 -6.97 14.78
N ASP A 101 1.98 -7.89 15.15
CA ASP A 101 1.40 -8.05 16.48
C ASP A 101 0.88 -6.72 17.07
N GLU A 102 1.34 -6.30 18.26
CA GLU A 102 0.94 -5.04 18.91
C GLU A 102 1.30 -3.79 18.09
N LYS A 103 2.27 -3.88 17.17
CA LYS A 103 2.68 -2.78 16.28
C LYS A 103 1.84 -2.67 15.01
N LEU A 104 0.88 -3.59 14.79
CA LEU A 104 -0.05 -3.49 13.68
C LEU A 104 -1.07 -2.38 13.94
N GLY A 105 -1.02 -1.34 13.14
CA GLY A 105 -1.96 -0.23 13.08
C GLY A 105 -3.00 -0.40 11.97
N PRO A 106 -3.56 0.71 11.45
CA PRO A 106 -4.59 0.65 10.42
C PRO A 106 -4.13 0.05 9.09
N ILE A 107 -5.07 -0.57 8.39
CA ILE A 107 -4.86 -1.05 7.01
C ILE A 107 -5.51 -0.07 6.05
N LEU A 108 -4.71 0.47 5.12
CA LEU A 108 -5.16 1.40 4.10
C LEU A 108 -5.54 0.67 2.80
N TRP A 109 -6.75 0.89 2.31
CA TRP A 109 -7.23 0.45 1.02
C TRP A 109 -7.31 1.64 0.06
N GLN A 110 -6.29 1.86 -0.77
CA GLN A 110 -6.30 2.94 -1.75
C GLN A 110 -6.92 2.46 -3.07
N LEU A 111 -7.94 3.16 -3.54
CA LEU A 111 -8.62 2.87 -4.80
C LEU A 111 -7.93 3.54 -6.00
N PRO A 112 -8.01 2.93 -7.21
CA PRO A 112 -7.50 3.56 -8.42
C PRO A 112 -8.41 4.71 -8.88
N PRO A 113 -7.87 5.73 -9.60
CA PRO A 113 -8.65 6.87 -10.08
C PRO A 113 -9.83 6.52 -10.99
N GLN A 114 -9.77 5.37 -11.66
CA GLN A 114 -10.83 4.92 -12.59
C GLN A 114 -11.97 4.19 -11.88
N LEU A 115 -11.87 3.91 -10.59
CA LEU A 115 -12.91 3.21 -9.85
C LEU A 115 -13.95 4.22 -9.34
N ARG A 116 -15.12 4.19 -9.96
CA ARG A 116 -16.26 5.01 -9.57
C ARG A 116 -16.92 4.48 -8.30
N PHE A 117 -17.65 5.34 -7.60
CA PHE A 117 -18.47 4.95 -6.46
C PHE A 117 -19.55 3.96 -6.90
N ASP A 118 -19.62 2.85 -6.20
CA ASP A 118 -20.57 1.76 -6.39
C ASP A 118 -20.86 1.20 -4.98
N PRO A 119 -21.99 1.59 -4.36
CA PRO A 119 -22.32 1.22 -2.98
C PRO A 119 -22.30 -0.29 -2.75
N ALA A 120 -22.97 -1.04 -3.61
CA ALA A 120 -23.08 -2.50 -3.46
C ALA A 120 -21.72 -3.20 -3.49
N ARG A 121 -20.79 -2.70 -4.31
CA ARG A 121 -19.42 -3.20 -4.36
C ARG A 121 -18.66 -2.91 -3.08
N LEU A 122 -18.81 -1.71 -2.52
CA LEU A 122 -18.15 -1.34 -1.26
C LEU A 122 -18.73 -2.14 -0.10
N GLU A 123 -20.04 -2.29 -0.01
CA GLU A 123 -20.71 -3.12 1.01
C GLU A 123 -20.20 -4.55 0.99
N GLN A 124 -20.15 -5.18 -0.18
CA GLN A 124 -19.61 -6.52 -0.36
C GLN A 124 -18.14 -6.61 0.08
N PHE A 125 -17.33 -5.63 -0.27
CA PHE A 125 -15.94 -5.59 0.14
C PHE A 125 -15.77 -5.37 1.65
N PHE A 126 -16.54 -4.45 2.24
CA PHE A 126 -16.49 -4.15 3.68
C PHE A 126 -16.95 -5.34 4.53
N ALA A 127 -17.92 -6.11 4.05
CA ALA A 127 -18.36 -7.35 4.70
C ALA A 127 -17.25 -8.43 4.76
N LEU A 128 -16.27 -8.39 3.86
CA LEU A 128 -15.13 -9.31 3.87
C LEU A 128 -14.00 -8.87 4.80
N LEU A 129 -13.98 -7.61 5.25
CA LEU A 129 -12.89 -7.08 6.06
C LEU A 129 -12.98 -7.57 7.51
N PRO A 130 -11.95 -8.23 8.04
CA PRO A 130 -11.94 -8.67 9.43
C PRO A 130 -11.85 -7.47 10.37
N ARG A 131 -12.64 -7.49 11.44
CA ARG A 131 -12.72 -6.40 12.43
C ARG A 131 -11.81 -6.61 13.63
N THR A 132 -11.27 -7.81 13.77
CA THR A 132 -10.29 -8.15 14.82
C THR A 132 -9.13 -8.93 14.24
N THR A 133 -8.03 -8.98 14.98
CA THR A 133 -6.86 -9.77 14.56
C THR A 133 -7.15 -11.26 14.58
N ALA A 134 -8.01 -11.78 15.46
CA ALA A 134 -8.44 -13.18 15.44
C ALA A 134 -9.29 -13.49 14.19
N ALA A 135 -10.21 -12.61 13.82
CA ALA A 135 -10.97 -12.74 12.57
C ALA A 135 -10.05 -12.70 11.33
N ALA A 136 -9.01 -11.85 11.36
CA ALA A 136 -8.01 -11.80 10.30
C ALA A 136 -7.18 -13.08 10.21
N ALA A 137 -6.83 -13.69 11.36
CA ALA A 137 -6.15 -14.97 11.41
C ALA A 137 -7.03 -16.10 10.87
N ALA A 138 -8.32 -16.13 11.23
CA ALA A 138 -9.30 -17.08 10.69
C ALA A 138 -9.45 -16.95 9.17
N LEU A 139 -9.49 -15.71 8.65
CA LEU A 139 -9.50 -15.46 7.21
C LEU A 139 -8.18 -15.90 6.57
N ALA A 140 -7.05 -15.59 7.18
CA ALA A 140 -5.72 -15.94 6.69
C ALA A 140 -5.53 -17.45 6.50
N ARG A 141 -6.14 -18.31 7.34
CA ARG A 141 -6.10 -19.77 7.19
C ARG A 141 -6.72 -20.28 5.88
N ARG A 142 -7.51 -19.44 5.20
CA ARG A 142 -8.11 -19.74 3.88
C ARG A 142 -7.22 -19.31 2.71
N HIS A 143 -5.93 -19.03 2.95
CA HIS A 143 -4.97 -18.67 1.90
C HIS A 143 -4.81 -19.80 0.87
N ASP A 144 -4.36 -19.45 -0.35
CA ASP A 144 -4.10 -20.41 -1.41
C ASP A 144 -2.59 -20.57 -1.69
N ARG A 145 -2.26 -21.45 -2.66
CA ARG A 145 -0.90 -21.77 -3.10
C ARG A 145 -0.10 -20.60 -3.70
N ARG A 146 -0.72 -19.42 -3.91
CA ARG A 146 -0.02 -18.22 -4.37
C ARG A 146 0.89 -17.64 -3.30
N LEU A 147 0.69 -18.01 -2.05
CA LEU A 147 1.55 -17.64 -0.93
C LEU A 147 2.79 -18.55 -0.88
N ARG A 148 3.80 -18.22 -1.70
CA ARG A 148 4.99 -19.07 -1.94
C ARG A 148 6.03 -19.08 -0.83
N HIS A 149 5.94 -18.21 0.15
CA HIS A 149 6.99 -17.96 1.15
C HIS A 149 6.59 -18.30 2.57
N GLY A 150 5.63 -19.20 2.72
CA GLY A 150 5.04 -19.59 3.98
C GLY A 150 3.95 -18.60 4.43
N ALA A 151 3.08 -19.08 5.29
CA ALA A 151 1.99 -18.32 5.88
C ALA A 151 2.29 -17.98 7.34
N HIS A 152 1.73 -16.86 7.81
CA HIS A 152 1.60 -16.56 9.23
C HIS A 152 0.12 -16.30 9.52
N VAL A 153 -0.49 -17.19 10.30
CA VAL A 153 -1.94 -17.21 10.53
C VAL A 153 -2.30 -17.18 12.02
N ASP A 154 -1.33 -16.90 12.86
CA ASP A 154 -1.50 -16.88 14.31
C ASP A 154 -1.44 -15.44 14.82
N VAL A 155 -2.11 -15.21 15.95
CA VAL A 155 -2.10 -13.94 16.70
C VAL A 155 -1.96 -14.27 18.17
N ARG A 156 -1.18 -13.47 18.90
CA ARG A 156 -0.98 -13.65 20.34
C ARG A 156 -2.16 -13.11 21.16
N LEU A 157 -2.75 -12.01 20.68
CA LEU A 157 -3.85 -11.32 21.35
C LEU A 157 -4.87 -10.85 20.32
N ASP A 158 -6.15 -11.09 20.59
CA ASP A 158 -7.22 -10.51 19.76
C ASP A 158 -7.40 -9.02 20.07
N ARG A 159 -7.32 -8.21 19.03
CA ARG A 159 -7.43 -6.75 19.09
C ARG A 159 -8.29 -6.23 17.95
N PRO A 160 -8.94 -5.07 18.13
CA PRO A 160 -9.61 -4.38 17.03
C PRO A 160 -8.65 -4.14 15.85
N LEU A 161 -9.11 -4.40 14.64
CA LEU A 161 -8.37 -4.14 13.39
C LEU A 161 -9.06 -3.01 12.65
N ARG A 162 -8.33 -1.92 12.45
CA ARG A 162 -8.82 -0.68 11.85
C ARG A 162 -8.57 -0.66 10.35
N HIS A 163 -9.53 -0.15 9.58
CA HIS A 163 -9.42 0.00 8.13
C HIS A 163 -9.67 1.44 7.72
N ALA A 164 -8.89 1.93 6.74
CA ALA A 164 -9.07 3.21 6.09
C ALA A 164 -9.23 3.05 4.58
N LEU A 165 -10.01 3.91 3.94
CA LEU A 165 -10.24 3.89 2.50
C LEU A 165 -9.84 5.23 1.88
N GLU A 166 -8.91 5.21 0.92
CA GLU A 166 -8.53 6.36 0.09
C GLU A 166 -9.20 6.26 -1.27
N VAL A 167 -9.98 7.27 -1.62
CA VAL A 167 -10.70 7.36 -2.91
C VAL A 167 -10.04 8.39 -3.82
N ARG A 168 -10.18 8.21 -5.15
CA ARG A 168 -9.50 9.05 -6.14
C ARG A 168 -10.39 9.44 -7.34
N HIS A 169 -11.70 9.18 -7.28
CA HIS A 169 -12.65 9.51 -8.34
C HIS A 169 -13.70 10.47 -7.81
N GLU A 170 -14.11 11.45 -8.61
CA GLU A 170 -15.06 12.52 -8.24
C GLU A 170 -16.44 12.00 -7.79
N THR A 171 -16.88 10.85 -8.28
CA THR A 171 -18.16 10.26 -7.87
C THR A 171 -18.25 9.89 -6.39
N PHE A 172 -17.15 9.96 -5.65
CA PHE A 172 -17.15 9.77 -4.19
C PHE A 172 -17.57 11.03 -3.41
N HIS A 173 -17.77 12.18 -4.07
CA HIS A 173 -18.45 13.33 -3.49
C HIS A 173 -19.96 13.05 -3.36
N ASP A 174 -20.32 12.02 -2.61
CA ASP A 174 -21.68 11.56 -2.40
C ASP A 174 -21.92 11.34 -0.90
N PRO A 175 -22.93 11.96 -0.29
CA PRO A 175 -23.23 11.73 1.14
C PRO A 175 -23.50 10.26 1.49
N ALA A 176 -24.01 9.46 0.54
CA ALA A 176 -24.22 8.04 0.75
C ALA A 176 -22.89 7.29 0.95
N PHE A 177 -21.81 7.76 0.33
CA PHE A 177 -20.48 7.21 0.56
C PHE A 177 -19.99 7.40 1.99
N LEU A 178 -20.17 8.58 2.56
CA LEU A 178 -19.76 8.87 3.95
C LEU A 178 -20.57 8.04 4.93
N ARG A 179 -21.90 7.96 4.75
CA ARG A 179 -22.75 7.09 5.59
C ARG A 179 -22.31 5.63 5.52
N LEU A 180 -21.98 5.13 4.34
CA LEU A 180 -21.52 3.74 4.16
C LEU A 180 -20.21 3.47 4.93
N LEU A 181 -19.30 4.44 4.98
CA LEU A 181 -18.07 4.34 5.78
C LEU A 181 -18.37 4.35 7.29
N GLU A 182 -19.27 5.24 7.74
CA GLU A 182 -19.69 5.37 9.15
C GLU A 182 -20.34 4.08 9.63
N ASP A 183 -21.32 3.55 8.89
CA ASP A 183 -22.00 2.29 9.19
C ASP A 183 -21.03 1.11 9.25
N ALA A 184 -20.04 1.14 8.38
CA ALA A 184 -19.00 0.13 8.35
C ALA A 184 -17.86 0.37 9.36
N GLY A 185 -17.78 1.51 10.07
CA GLY A 185 -16.68 1.86 10.96
C GLY A 185 -15.32 1.90 10.25
N ILE A 186 -15.30 2.35 8.98
CA ILE A 186 -14.09 2.50 8.17
C ILE A 186 -13.73 3.97 8.07
N ALA A 187 -12.49 4.32 8.35
CA ALA A 187 -12.04 5.70 8.25
C ALA A 187 -11.92 6.14 6.79
N LEU A 188 -12.50 7.30 6.47
CA LEU A 188 -12.12 8.02 5.27
C LEU A 188 -10.63 8.42 5.38
N CYS A 189 -9.84 8.08 4.38
CA CYS A 189 -8.51 8.64 4.27
C CYS A 189 -8.62 10.08 3.72
N ILE A 190 -8.33 11.06 4.57
CA ILE A 190 -8.23 12.46 4.17
C ILE A 190 -6.92 12.63 3.41
N ALA A 191 -7.00 12.77 2.08
CA ALA A 191 -5.84 12.80 1.20
C ALA A 191 -5.64 14.19 0.59
N ASP A 192 -4.57 14.89 0.98
CA ASP A 192 -4.15 16.11 0.30
C ASP A 192 -3.24 15.75 -0.87
N SER A 193 -3.75 15.94 -2.08
CA SER A 193 -3.10 15.54 -3.33
C SER A 193 -2.80 16.73 -4.26
N ALA A 194 -2.68 17.95 -3.70
CA ALA A 194 -2.50 19.18 -4.49
C ALA A 194 -3.58 19.35 -5.58
N GLY A 195 -4.83 19.00 -5.27
CA GLY A 195 -5.96 19.10 -6.22
C GLY A 195 -5.98 18.02 -7.30
N ARG A 196 -5.09 17.03 -7.27
CA ARG A 196 -5.05 15.97 -8.30
C ARG A 196 -6.19 14.97 -8.16
N PHE A 197 -6.63 14.70 -6.94
CA PHE A 197 -7.73 13.80 -6.61
C PHE A 197 -8.73 14.52 -5.70
N PRO A 198 -9.97 14.03 -5.58
CA PRO A 198 -10.97 14.62 -4.69
C PRO A 198 -10.43 14.81 -3.27
N TYR A 199 -10.65 15.98 -2.71
CA TYR A 199 -10.41 16.25 -1.30
C TYR A 199 -11.73 16.09 -0.53
N LEU A 200 -11.76 15.12 0.36
CA LEU A 200 -12.88 14.86 1.27
C LEU A 200 -12.35 14.92 2.69
N GLU A 201 -13.01 15.72 3.55
CA GLU A 201 -12.66 15.82 4.97
C GLU A 201 -13.87 15.45 5.81
N ALA A 202 -13.87 14.23 6.34
CA ALA A 202 -14.88 13.70 7.23
C ALA A 202 -14.27 12.69 8.21
N VAL A 203 -14.84 12.60 9.43
CA VAL A 203 -14.46 11.61 10.44
C VAL A 203 -15.51 10.52 10.47
N THR A 204 -15.27 9.41 9.80
CA THR A 204 -16.23 8.31 9.62
C THR A 204 -15.94 7.08 10.50
N ALA A 205 -14.95 7.17 11.43
CA ALA A 205 -14.58 6.09 12.33
C ALA A 205 -14.11 6.64 13.69
N ASP A 206 -13.71 5.75 14.59
CA ASP A 206 -13.12 6.09 15.90
C ASP A 206 -11.71 6.68 15.81
N PHE A 207 -11.13 6.75 14.60
CA PHE A 207 -9.81 7.30 14.31
C PHE A 207 -9.82 8.08 12.99
N VAL A 208 -8.77 8.87 12.78
CA VAL A 208 -8.54 9.65 11.55
C VAL A 208 -7.30 9.14 10.85
N TYR A 209 -7.37 9.02 9.52
CA TYR A 209 -6.24 8.64 8.67
C TYR A 209 -5.98 9.72 7.63
N VAL A 210 -4.77 10.27 7.62
CA VAL A 210 -4.39 11.38 6.74
C VAL A 210 -3.21 10.98 5.87
N ARG A 211 -3.26 11.31 4.59
CA ARG A 211 -2.12 11.19 3.66
C ARG A 211 -1.83 12.52 2.99
N LEU A 212 -0.59 12.95 3.11
CA LEU A 212 -0.08 14.24 2.66
C LEU A 212 0.87 14.03 1.48
N HIS A 213 0.33 14.18 0.27
CA HIS A 213 1.06 13.89 -0.97
C HIS A 213 1.79 15.10 -1.56
N GLY A 214 1.71 16.26 -0.92
CA GLY A 214 2.33 17.52 -1.35
C GLY A 214 1.32 18.66 -1.47
N ASN A 215 1.67 19.84 -0.96
CA ASN A 215 0.75 20.98 -0.84
C ASN A 215 0.41 21.63 -2.20
N LYS A 216 1.39 21.78 -3.09
CA LYS A 216 1.24 22.52 -4.38
C LYS A 216 1.46 21.64 -5.60
N ARG A 217 2.19 20.54 -5.46
CA ARG A 217 2.53 19.60 -6.53
C ARG A 217 2.63 18.21 -5.98
N LEU A 218 1.83 17.32 -6.53
CA LEU A 218 1.71 15.92 -6.11
C LEU A 218 3.08 15.22 -6.02
N TYR A 219 3.36 14.58 -4.89
CA TYR A 219 4.59 13.85 -4.54
C TYR A 219 5.89 14.68 -4.51
N VAL A 220 5.88 15.95 -4.90
CA VAL A 220 7.09 16.76 -5.14
C VAL A 220 7.24 17.89 -4.13
N SER A 221 6.16 18.67 -3.90
CA SER A 221 6.25 19.83 -3.02
C SER A 221 6.24 19.41 -1.54
N GLY A 222 6.99 20.15 -0.73
CA GLY A 222 6.84 20.15 0.72
C GLY A 222 5.61 20.94 1.16
N TYR A 223 5.41 20.96 2.46
CA TYR A 223 4.44 21.77 3.17
C TYR A 223 5.19 22.96 3.80
N ASP A 224 4.77 24.18 3.50
CA ASP A 224 5.30 25.37 4.14
C ASP A 224 4.79 25.51 5.58
N GLY A 225 5.29 26.53 6.31
CA GLY A 225 4.95 26.75 7.71
C GLY A 225 3.44 26.88 7.92
N THR A 226 2.80 27.73 7.11
CA THR A 226 1.34 27.97 7.19
C THR A 226 0.52 26.70 6.94
N ALA A 227 0.91 25.90 5.94
CA ALA A 227 0.24 24.65 5.66
C ALA A 227 0.41 23.62 6.80
N LEU A 228 1.60 23.53 7.38
CA LEU A 228 1.84 22.67 8.54
C LEU A 228 1.11 23.15 9.79
N ASP A 229 0.99 24.45 10.01
CA ASP A 229 0.23 25.04 11.11
C ASP A 229 -1.26 24.72 10.97
N ALA A 230 -1.80 24.82 9.76
CA ALA A 230 -3.19 24.44 9.48
C ALA A 230 -3.43 22.94 9.70
N TRP A 231 -2.50 22.06 9.33
CA TRP A 231 -2.61 20.63 9.62
C TRP A 231 -2.49 20.33 11.12
N ALA A 232 -1.60 21.02 11.83
CA ALA A 232 -1.47 20.89 13.29
C ALA A 232 -2.78 21.26 13.99
N ALA A 233 -3.42 22.36 13.59
CA ALA A 233 -4.71 22.79 14.16
C ALA A 233 -5.82 21.75 13.94
N ARG A 234 -5.92 21.16 12.73
CA ARG A 234 -6.89 20.07 12.45
C ARG A 234 -6.65 18.85 13.34
N ILE A 235 -5.38 18.42 13.45
CA ILE A 235 -4.98 17.26 14.26
C ILE A 235 -5.32 17.50 15.74
N GLU A 236 -5.07 18.70 16.26
CA GLU A 236 -5.45 19.05 17.63
C GLU A 236 -6.97 19.03 17.84
N GLY A 237 -7.76 19.50 16.86
CA GLY A 237 -9.21 19.39 16.88
C GLY A 237 -9.68 17.94 16.97
N TRP A 238 -9.13 17.04 16.17
CA TRP A 238 -9.47 15.61 16.22
C TRP A 238 -9.01 14.95 17.52
N ARG A 239 -7.85 15.33 18.05
CA ARG A 239 -7.34 14.85 19.34
C ARG A 239 -8.26 15.30 20.50
N ALA A 240 -8.70 16.55 20.47
CA ALA A 240 -9.67 17.09 21.44
C ALA A 240 -11.02 16.35 21.37
N ALA A 241 -11.46 15.95 20.18
CA ALA A 241 -12.61 15.10 19.94
C ALA A 241 -12.36 13.61 20.25
N ARG A 242 -11.29 13.29 20.98
CA ARG A 242 -10.90 11.94 21.43
C ARG A 242 -10.71 10.93 20.29
N ARG A 243 -10.18 11.37 19.14
CA ARG A 243 -9.81 10.48 18.03
C ARG A 243 -8.32 10.18 18.05
N ASP A 244 -7.93 8.93 17.76
CA ASP A 244 -6.57 8.62 17.38
C ASP A 244 -6.33 9.15 15.97
N VAL A 245 -5.14 9.70 15.70
CA VAL A 245 -4.83 10.31 14.41
C VAL A 245 -3.56 9.68 13.83
N TYR A 246 -3.63 9.22 12.59
CA TYR A 246 -2.50 8.68 11.83
C TYR A 246 -2.24 9.57 10.63
N VAL A 247 -1.05 10.12 10.52
CA VAL A 247 -0.65 11.05 9.44
C VAL A 247 0.57 10.52 8.73
N TYR A 248 0.48 10.34 7.41
CA TYR A 248 1.58 9.84 6.59
C TYR A 248 1.91 10.80 5.46
N PHE A 249 3.16 11.25 5.42
CA PHE A 249 3.70 12.03 4.32
C PHE A 249 4.17 11.10 3.20
N ASP A 250 3.69 11.38 1.98
CA ASP A 250 3.95 10.60 0.75
C ASP A 250 4.54 11.50 -0.36
N ASN A 251 5.18 12.62 0.02
CA ASN A 251 5.84 13.57 -0.85
C ASN A 251 7.37 13.34 -0.88
N ASP A 252 7.75 12.14 -1.30
CA ASP A 252 9.09 11.56 -1.18
C ASP A 252 10.08 11.94 -2.29
N VAL A 253 9.60 12.41 -3.47
CA VAL A 253 10.43 12.65 -4.67
C VAL A 253 11.60 13.60 -4.43
N LYS A 254 11.40 14.68 -3.63
CA LYS A 254 12.43 15.63 -3.24
C LYS A 254 12.84 15.53 -1.77
N VAL A 255 12.74 14.33 -1.18
CA VAL A 255 13.10 14.06 0.22
C VAL A 255 12.34 14.94 1.21
N ARG A 256 11.10 15.36 0.89
CA ARG A 256 10.31 16.25 1.75
C ARG A 256 9.61 15.50 2.89
N ALA A 257 9.08 14.32 2.61
CA ALA A 257 8.26 13.55 3.52
C ALA A 257 8.85 13.43 4.95
N PRO A 258 10.11 13.03 5.16
CA PRO A 258 10.62 12.87 6.52
C PRO A 258 10.79 14.20 7.25
N PHE A 259 11.13 15.27 6.54
CA PHE A 259 11.31 16.60 7.15
C PHE A 259 9.97 17.26 7.48
N ASP A 260 8.99 17.14 6.59
CA ASP A 260 7.65 17.66 6.82
C ASP A 260 6.97 16.90 7.98
N ALA A 261 7.18 15.57 8.07
CA ALA A 261 6.70 14.78 9.20
C ALA A 261 7.28 15.25 10.54
N LEU A 262 8.58 15.50 10.59
CA LEU A 262 9.25 15.98 11.80
C LEU A 262 8.83 17.42 12.16
N ASN A 263 8.66 18.29 11.17
CA ASN A 263 8.20 19.65 11.36
C ASN A 263 6.75 19.70 11.87
N LEU A 264 5.87 18.83 11.39
CA LEU A 264 4.52 18.69 11.91
C LEU A 264 4.52 18.13 13.33
N ALA A 265 5.33 17.12 13.61
CA ALA A 265 5.47 16.56 14.96
C ALA A 265 5.93 17.63 15.98
N ALA A 266 6.88 18.49 15.60
CA ALA A 266 7.36 19.57 16.45
C ALA A 266 6.24 20.58 16.82
N ARG A 267 5.34 20.90 15.87
CA ARG A 267 4.19 21.78 16.09
C ARG A 267 3.18 21.22 17.10
N LEU A 268 3.09 19.91 17.17
CA LEU A 268 2.21 19.19 18.10
C LEU A 268 2.88 18.91 19.46
N GLY A 269 3.98 19.61 19.78
CA GLY A 269 4.71 19.41 21.03
C GLY A 269 5.43 18.07 21.14
N LYS A 270 5.49 17.31 20.05
CA LYS A 270 6.25 16.06 19.98
C LYS A 270 7.68 16.41 19.67
N GLY A 271 8.53 16.48 20.70
CA GLY A 271 9.91 16.90 20.59
C GLY A 271 10.65 16.15 19.49
N VAL A 272 11.34 16.89 18.63
CA VAL A 272 12.29 16.31 17.68
C VAL A 272 13.42 15.69 18.52
N ARG A 273 13.41 14.40 18.71
CA ARG A 273 14.45 13.67 19.46
C ARG A 273 15.83 13.76 18.82
N VAL A 274 15.93 14.38 17.64
CA VAL A 274 17.19 14.52 16.90
C VAL A 274 17.30 15.91 16.26
N ARG A 275 18.37 16.65 16.62
CA ARG A 275 18.81 17.83 15.87
C ARG A 275 19.46 17.35 14.57
N PHE A 276 18.93 17.77 13.42
CA PHE A 276 19.57 17.50 12.13
C PHE A 276 20.86 18.31 12.03
N PRO A 277 21.97 17.75 11.54
CA PRO A 277 23.15 18.51 11.18
C PRO A 277 22.77 19.59 10.14
N LEU A 278 23.41 20.77 10.25
CA LEU A 278 23.18 21.92 9.35
C LEU A 278 23.37 21.52 7.88
N ALA A 279 24.31 20.62 7.60
CA ALA A 279 24.57 20.05 6.28
C ALA A 279 23.37 19.31 5.66
N ALA A 280 22.53 18.65 6.46
CA ALA A 280 21.32 17.98 5.94
C ALA A 280 20.23 18.98 5.55
N ARG A 281 20.15 20.13 6.23
CA ARG A 281 19.29 21.25 5.84
C ARG A 281 19.76 21.88 4.52
N GLN A 282 21.05 22.14 4.38
CA GLN A 282 21.64 22.71 3.17
C GLN A 282 21.52 21.78 1.96
N ALA A 283 21.70 20.45 2.13
CA ALA A 283 21.48 19.47 1.06
C ALA A 283 20.00 19.37 0.65
N ALA A 284 19.08 19.47 1.59
CA ALA A 284 17.64 19.53 1.30
C ALA A 284 17.26 20.85 0.61
N GLU A 285 17.98 21.94 0.88
CA GLU A 285 17.82 23.25 0.21
C GLU A 285 18.46 23.28 -1.17
N ALA A 286 19.63 22.70 -1.35
CA ALA A 286 20.28 22.54 -2.66
C ALA A 286 19.45 21.64 -3.60
N ALA A 287 18.83 20.59 -3.09
CA ALA A 287 17.87 19.78 -3.83
C ALA A 287 16.60 20.56 -4.25
N ARG A 288 16.36 21.74 -3.66
CA ARG A 288 15.26 22.64 -4.06
C ARG A 288 15.55 23.40 -5.35
N GLY A 289 16.82 23.66 -5.65
CA GLY A 289 17.28 24.48 -6.78
C GLY A 289 17.51 23.71 -8.09
N VAL A 290 17.48 22.39 -8.06
CA VAL A 290 17.63 21.60 -9.28
C VAL A 290 16.27 21.45 -9.95
N GLU A 291 15.99 22.35 -10.90
CA GLU A 291 14.91 22.14 -11.85
C GLU A 291 15.18 20.86 -12.65
N THR A 292 14.41 19.81 -12.38
CA THR A 292 14.39 18.66 -13.27
C THR A 292 13.67 19.04 -14.57
N PRO A 293 14.17 18.62 -15.76
CA PRO A 293 13.49 18.84 -17.03
C PRO A 293 12.06 18.26 -16.95
N ARG A 294 11.14 18.94 -17.61
CA ARG A 294 9.74 18.54 -17.74
C ARG A 294 9.65 17.05 -18.07
N ALA A 295 9.23 16.23 -17.12
CA ALA A 295 8.75 14.90 -17.43
C ALA A 295 7.39 15.06 -18.11
N ALA A 296 7.39 14.83 -19.43
CA ALA A 296 6.17 14.56 -20.19
C ALA A 296 5.43 13.41 -19.47
N GLY A 297 4.10 13.56 -19.41
CA GLY A 297 3.24 12.62 -18.70
C GLY A 297 3.52 11.18 -19.11
N ASP A 298 3.88 10.39 -18.15
CA ASP A 298 3.84 8.93 -18.27
C ASP A 298 3.71 8.32 -16.86
N ASP A 299 2.61 7.64 -16.64
CA ASP A 299 2.22 6.91 -15.42
C ASP A 299 3.13 5.69 -15.13
N ARG A 300 4.41 5.74 -15.49
CA ARG A 300 5.33 4.61 -15.41
C ARG A 300 6.34 4.72 -14.29
N TRP A 301 5.89 4.56 -13.06
CA TRP A 301 6.78 4.03 -12.03
C TRP A 301 6.91 2.52 -12.21
N ARG A 302 7.73 2.13 -13.21
CA ARG A 302 8.19 0.75 -13.31
C ARG A 302 9.33 0.56 -12.31
N PHE A 303 9.05 -0.06 -11.18
CA PHE A 303 10.07 -0.83 -10.48
C PHE A 303 10.49 -1.95 -11.44
N THR A 304 11.64 -1.81 -12.08
CA THR A 304 12.26 -2.88 -12.83
C THR A 304 12.61 -3.99 -11.84
N ALA A 305 11.76 -5.02 -11.79
CA ALA A 305 12.24 -6.33 -11.36
C ALA A 305 13.41 -6.67 -12.30
N ARG A 306 14.60 -6.78 -11.74
CA ARG A 306 15.80 -7.26 -12.47
C ARG A 306 15.44 -8.58 -13.14
N ALA A 307 15.24 -8.56 -14.46
CA ALA A 307 15.26 -9.75 -15.28
C ALA A 307 16.67 -10.36 -15.16
N ARG A 308 16.73 -11.62 -14.80
CA ARG A 308 17.97 -12.40 -14.87
C ARG A 308 18.48 -12.35 -16.33
N PRO A 309 19.79 -12.15 -16.59
CA PRO A 309 20.30 -12.20 -17.93
C PRO A 309 20.07 -13.60 -18.49
N ARG A 310 19.37 -13.68 -19.61
CA ARG A 310 19.33 -14.86 -20.46
C ARG A 310 20.73 -15.03 -21.02
N THR A 311 21.42 -16.10 -20.67
CA THR A 311 22.65 -16.55 -21.33
C THR A 311 22.35 -16.75 -22.82
N ARG A 312 22.93 -15.92 -23.64
CA ARG A 312 23.00 -16.12 -25.10
C ARG A 312 23.76 -17.43 -25.35
N ARG A 313 23.09 -18.45 -25.83
CA ARG A 313 23.73 -19.54 -26.54
C ARG A 313 24.12 -18.99 -27.93
N GLY A 314 25.39 -19.04 -28.24
CA GLY A 314 25.98 -18.67 -29.51
C GLY A 314 25.52 -19.59 -30.66
N PRO A 315 25.70 -19.14 -31.91
CA PRO A 315 25.24 -19.87 -33.09
C PRO A 315 26.14 -21.07 -33.36
N ARG A 316 25.56 -22.25 -33.51
CA ARG A 316 26.24 -23.40 -34.14
C ARG A 316 26.07 -23.31 -35.66
N SER A 317 27.17 -23.13 -36.33
CA SER A 317 27.36 -23.31 -37.76
C SER A 317 27.23 -24.79 -38.17
N GLY A 318 26.72 -25.03 -39.37
CA GLY A 318 26.99 -26.29 -40.07
C GLY A 318 25.81 -26.83 -40.89
N SER A 319 25.79 -26.45 -42.07
CA SER A 319 25.72 -27.03 -43.42
C SER A 319 24.63 -28.06 -43.81
N PRO A 320 24.27 -28.09 -45.07
CA PRO A 320 23.03 -28.64 -45.60
C PRO A 320 23.19 -29.98 -46.32
N ARG A 321 22.19 -30.82 -46.29
CA ARG A 321 21.91 -31.85 -47.29
C ARG A 321 20.46 -32.31 -47.09
N SER A 322 19.66 -32.34 -48.04
CA SER A 322 19.32 -32.89 -49.30
C SER A 322 17.86 -33.40 -49.31
N ARG A 323 17.23 -33.06 -50.37
CA ARG A 323 15.93 -33.44 -50.91
C ARG A 323 15.50 -34.89 -50.68
N ALA A 324 14.22 -35.12 -50.37
CA ALA A 324 13.42 -36.12 -51.08
C ALA A 324 11.90 -35.81 -51.02
N ARG A 325 11.27 -35.97 -52.15
CA ARG A 325 9.85 -35.79 -52.50
C ARG A 325 9.02 -37.02 -52.11
N ALA A 326 7.73 -36.76 -52.12
CA ALA A 326 6.56 -37.63 -52.40
C ALA A 326 5.62 -37.73 -51.19
N GLY A 327 4.39 -37.39 -51.24
CA GLY A 327 3.31 -37.54 -52.17
C GLY A 327 2.09 -38.06 -51.39
N PRO A 328 0.85 -37.77 -51.77
CA PRO A 328 -0.32 -37.83 -50.84
C PRO A 328 -1.14 -39.11 -51.01
N ARG A 329 -1.89 -39.50 -49.97
CA ARG A 329 -3.07 -40.40 -50.08
C ARG A 329 -4.01 -40.25 -48.86
N THR A 330 -5.21 -39.77 -49.08
CA THR A 330 -6.54 -40.31 -49.28
C THR A 330 -7.31 -40.79 -48.03
N ARG A 331 -8.35 -40.08 -47.80
CA ARG A 331 -9.72 -40.46 -47.34
C ARG A 331 -9.98 -41.89 -46.88
N ALA A 332 -10.68 -42.02 -45.72
CA ALA A 332 -11.81 -42.93 -45.60
C ALA A 332 -12.80 -42.42 -44.53
N ARG A 333 -14.00 -42.25 -44.99
CA ARG A 333 -15.30 -42.08 -44.26
C ARG A 333 -15.79 -43.45 -43.81
N ARG A 334 -16.49 -43.53 -42.66
CA ARG A 334 -17.68 -44.36 -42.39
C ARG A 334 -18.17 -43.97 -40.99
N SER A 335 -19.34 -43.43 -40.80
CA SER A 335 -20.77 -43.70 -40.95
C SER A 335 -21.35 -44.70 -39.93
N ARG A 336 -22.36 -44.15 -39.18
CA ARG A 336 -23.58 -44.80 -38.65
C ARG A 336 -23.40 -45.82 -37.50
N ALA A 337 -24.23 -45.82 -36.47
CA ALA A 337 -25.69 -45.84 -36.31
C ALA A 337 -26.05 -45.56 -34.83
N ARG A 338 -27.03 -44.75 -34.49
CA ARG A 338 -28.45 -44.99 -34.15
C ARG A 338 -28.70 -46.00 -33.03
N GLY A 339 -29.35 -45.54 -31.96
CA GLY A 339 -30.11 -46.33 -31.01
C GLY A 339 -30.50 -45.56 -29.75
N GLY A 340 -31.66 -44.99 -29.66
CA GLY A 340 -32.38 -44.71 -28.41
C GLY A 340 -33.48 -45.76 -28.25
N PRO A 341 -34.50 -45.61 -27.36
CA PRO A 341 -34.68 -44.77 -26.16
C PRO A 341 -35.28 -45.56 -24.96
N ALA A 342 -35.79 -44.81 -23.98
CA ALA A 342 -36.74 -45.18 -22.92
C ALA A 342 -36.11 -45.55 -21.57
N SER A 343 -36.56 -45.18 -20.37
CA SER A 343 -37.81 -44.69 -19.81
C SER A 343 -37.59 -44.47 -18.31
N SER A 344 -38.17 -43.42 -17.76
CA SER A 344 -38.44 -43.27 -16.31
C SER A 344 -39.39 -44.39 -15.80
N PRO A 345 -39.64 -44.60 -14.51
CA PRO A 345 -40.11 -43.58 -13.58
C PRO A 345 -39.83 -43.81 -12.05
N ARG A 346 -40.03 -42.72 -11.29
CA ARG A 346 -40.61 -42.60 -9.91
C ARG A 346 -40.12 -43.53 -8.77
N ARG A 347 -39.57 -42.95 -7.77
CA ARG A 347 -40.23 -42.56 -6.50
C ARG A 347 -39.36 -41.52 -5.76
#